data_624bd8da38ce89e7e9889113e46dc0f5
#
_entry.id   624bd8da38ce89e7e9889113e46dc0f5
#
_cell.length_a   1.000
_cell.length_b   1.000
_cell.length_c   1.000
_cell.angle_alpha   90.00
_cell.angle_beta   90.00
_cell.angle_gamma   90.00
#
_symmetry.space_group_name_H-M   'P 1'
#
loop_
_entity.id
_entity.type
_entity.pdbx_description
1 polymer ?
#
loop_
_entity_poly.entity_id
_entity_poly.type
_entity_poly.pdbx_seq_one_letter_code
_entity_poly.pdbx_strand_id
1 'polypeptide(L)'
;MFRTAAGAVAAVGLAGAMSGTAHADWGRRGRRIPRQQLSIQLYTLRNLFEADLEGTLEALADIGYRSVELAGTYGRSAAEFRRLLDRYHLRATSAHVSFDGEDVDTLIEDAKILGYRKAACAYANYSTLAEWRAFADRLDKAAAAFRRAGISYGYHNHDHEFRAVDGVRPIDVIAEHTSPRNVHLEYDLYWVVEGGADPVEEYYRRFGRVQQFHVKDRGEDGGWADVGTGTIDWASLFRRTWAGPMKQYIVEHDDPADPLDTAKVGYDYLVDLRF
;
A
#
# COMPACT_ATOMS: atom_id res chain seq x y z
N MET A 1 -82.46 -36.29 -6.46
CA MET A 1 -82.15 -36.36 -5.06
C MET A 1 -80.67 -36.12 -4.93
N PHE A 2 -80.22 -34.99 -4.38
CA PHE A 2 -79.14 -34.80 -3.42
C PHE A 2 -78.94 -33.31 -3.27
N ARG A 3 -78.91 -32.90 -2.03
CA ARG A 3 -78.96 -31.52 -1.57
C ARG A 3 -77.58 -30.89 -1.59
N THR A 4 -77.57 -29.66 -2.05
CA THR A 4 -76.47 -28.71 -1.90
C THR A 4 -76.36 -28.27 -0.45
N ALA A 5 -75.09 -28.26 0.09
CA ALA A 5 -74.76 -27.56 1.32
C ALA A 5 -73.76 -26.48 0.98
N ALA A 6 -74.15 -25.25 1.20
CA ALA A 6 -73.34 -24.08 1.09
C ALA A 6 -72.53 -23.91 2.38
N GLY A 7 -71.23 -23.88 2.31
CA GLY A 7 -70.32 -23.53 3.39
C GLY A 7 -69.77 -22.13 3.21
N ALA A 8 -70.14 -21.21 4.09
CA ALA A 8 -69.58 -19.87 4.16
C ALA A 8 -68.14 -19.92 4.73
N VAL A 9 -67.17 -19.39 4.00
CA VAL A 9 -65.80 -19.18 4.47
C VAL A 9 -65.66 -17.71 4.89
N ALA A 10 -65.45 -17.50 6.19
CA ALA A 10 -65.14 -16.19 6.72
C ALA A 10 -63.73 -15.77 6.31
N ALA A 11 -63.60 -14.63 5.66
CA ALA A 11 -62.34 -14.00 5.37
C ALA A 11 -61.79 -13.31 6.64
N VAL A 12 -60.75 -13.87 7.22
CA VAL A 12 -59.94 -13.22 8.24
C VAL A 12 -58.92 -12.33 7.55
N GLY A 13 -59.09 -11.02 7.66
CA GLY A 13 -58.12 -10.04 7.18
C GLY A 13 -56.86 -10.07 8.04
N LEU A 14 -55.78 -10.58 7.49
CA LEU A 14 -54.45 -10.39 8.05
C LEU A 14 -53.95 -9.00 7.60
N ALA A 15 -53.89 -8.08 8.62
CA ALA A 15 -53.21 -6.80 8.46
C ALA A 15 -51.71 -7.09 8.14
N GLY A 16 -51.31 -6.71 6.94
CA GLY A 16 -49.92 -6.83 6.53
C GLY A 16 -49.00 -5.98 7.41
N ALA A 17 -48.18 -6.64 8.18
CA ALA A 17 -47.01 -6.02 8.76
C ALA A 17 -46.12 -5.61 7.58
N MET A 18 -46.02 -4.31 7.34
CA MET A 18 -45.00 -3.75 6.46
C MET A 18 -43.63 -4.07 7.10
N SER A 19 -43.02 -5.15 6.63
CA SER A 19 -41.60 -5.36 6.77
C SER A 19 -40.90 -4.22 6.03
N GLY A 20 -40.58 -3.17 6.76
CA GLY A 20 -39.63 -2.17 6.31
C GLY A 20 -38.35 -2.92 5.98
N THR A 21 -38.08 -3.09 4.68
CA THR A 21 -36.75 -3.45 4.24
C THR A 21 -35.84 -2.36 4.74
N ALA A 22 -35.07 -2.69 5.78
CA ALA A 22 -33.89 -1.92 6.14
C ALA A 22 -32.97 -2.01 4.93
N HIS A 23 -33.17 -1.13 3.96
CA HIS A 23 -32.10 -0.78 3.05
C HIS A 23 -30.99 -0.27 3.94
N ALA A 24 -30.02 -1.14 4.16
CA ALA A 24 -28.82 -0.77 4.88
C ALA A 24 -28.30 0.52 4.24
N ASP A 25 -28.21 1.57 5.02
CA ASP A 25 -27.74 2.90 4.64
C ASP A 25 -26.21 2.85 4.44
N TRP A 26 -25.75 1.93 3.60
CA TRP A 26 -24.37 1.72 3.23
C TRP A 26 -23.90 2.75 2.20
N GLY A 27 -24.80 3.52 1.65
CA GLY A 27 -24.52 4.51 0.60
C GLY A 27 -24.19 5.91 1.11
N ARG A 28 -24.45 6.24 2.38
CA ARG A 28 -24.25 7.59 2.92
C ARG A 28 -23.04 7.74 3.84
N ARG A 29 -22.44 6.65 4.31
CA ARG A 29 -21.17 6.68 5.04
C ARG A 29 -20.11 6.09 4.13
N GLY A 30 -19.39 6.95 3.40
CA GLY A 30 -18.27 6.54 2.57
C GLY A 30 -17.29 5.61 3.34
N ARG A 31 -16.59 4.73 2.62
CA ARG A 31 -15.56 3.87 3.20
C ARG A 31 -14.42 4.70 3.77
N ARG A 32 -13.69 4.13 4.71
CA ARG A 32 -12.43 4.67 5.25
C ARG A 32 -11.33 3.64 5.11
N ILE A 33 -10.11 4.11 5.05
CA ILE A 33 -8.95 3.24 5.22
C ILE A 33 -8.93 2.75 6.67
N PRO A 34 -8.83 1.42 6.90
CA PRO A 34 -8.63 0.91 8.25
C PRO A 34 -7.30 1.40 8.83
N ARG A 35 -7.31 1.95 10.04
CA ARG A 35 -6.09 2.54 10.65
C ARG A 35 -4.88 1.60 10.68
N GLN A 36 -5.11 0.29 10.84
CA GLN A 36 -4.04 -0.70 10.80
C GLN A 36 -3.41 -0.91 9.41
N GLN A 37 -4.02 -0.35 8.37
CA GLN A 37 -3.49 -0.34 7.00
C GLN A 37 -2.79 0.98 6.64
N LEU A 38 -2.85 2.00 7.52
CA LEU A 38 -2.09 3.23 7.36
C LEU A 38 -0.66 3.04 7.87
N SER A 39 0.28 3.49 7.09
CA SER A 39 1.71 3.45 7.37
C SER A 39 2.39 4.72 6.86
N ILE A 40 3.64 4.91 7.23
CA ILE A 40 4.50 5.93 6.65
C ILE A 40 5.85 5.31 6.29
N GLN A 41 6.37 5.67 5.11
CA GLN A 41 7.73 5.31 4.71
C GLN A 41 8.73 6.20 5.45
N LEU A 42 9.64 5.56 6.21
CA LEU A 42 10.59 6.28 7.06
C LEU A 42 11.63 7.08 6.26
N TYR A 43 11.78 6.82 4.97
CA TYR A 43 12.61 7.65 4.07
C TYR A 43 12.18 9.12 4.07
N THR A 44 10.90 9.38 4.24
CA THR A 44 10.34 10.74 4.38
C THR A 44 11.01 11.54 5.50
N LEU A 45 11.41 10.86 6.59
CA LEU A 45 12.00 11.48 7.78
C LEU A 45 13.50 11.23 7.91
N ARG A 46 14.18 10.74 6.85
CA ARG A 46 15.58 10.29 6.91
C ARG A 46 16.53 11.31 7.53
N ASN A 47 16.36 12.59 7.19
CA ASN A 47 17.23 13.66 7.72
C ASN A 47 17.03 13.89 9.24
N LEU A 48 15.81 13.66 9.76
CA LEU A 48 15.51 13.77 11.19
C LEU A 48 16.08 12.60 11.97
N PHE A 49 16.06 11.39 11.39
CA PHE A 49 16.64 10.20 12.02
C PHE A 49 18.17 10.30 12.22
N GLU A 50 18.86 11.01 11.35
CA GLU A 50 20.27 11.30 11.52
C GLU A 50 20.53 12.22 12.72
N ALA A 51 19.63 13.16 12.98
CA ALA A 51 19.74 14.14 14.05
C ALA A 51 19.23 13.59 15.40
N ASP A 52 18.02 13.02 15.41
CA ASP A 52 17.36 12.48 16.61
C ASP A 52 16.42 11.31 16.23
N LEU A 53 16.98 10.11 16.27
CA LEU A 53 16.22 8.89 15.93
C LEU A 53 15.06 8.66 16.89
N GLU A 54 15.28 8.75 18.19
CA GLU A 54 14.28 8.41 19.20
C GLU A 54 13.16 9.44 19.25
N GLY A 55 13.51 10.74 19.26
CA GLY A 55 12.49 11.82 19.23
C GLY A 55 11.66 11.81 17.96
N THR A 56 12.23 11.41 16.81
CA THR A 56 11.47 11.27 15.56
C THR A 56 10.48 10.11 15.62
N LEU A 57 10.85 8.96 16.21
CA LEU A 57 9.93 7.82 16.41
C LEU A 57 8.81 8.18 17.40
N GLU A 58 9.13 8.89 18.47
CA GLU A 58 8.15 9.38 19.44
C GLU A 58 7.14 10.32 18.77
N ALA A 59 7.62 11.30 18.01
CA ALA A 59 6.76 12.23 17.26
C ALA A 59 5.82 11.51 16.28
N LEU A 60 6.30 10.49 15.55
CA LEU A 60 5.43 9.67 14.70
C LEU A 60 4.33 8.96 15.50
N ALA A 61 4.67 8.42 16.65
CA ALA A 61 3.69 7.77 17.54
C ALA A 61 2.66 8.77 18.07
N ASP A 62 3.08 10.00 18.41
CA ASP A 62 2.21 11.08 18.89
C ASP A 62 1.28 11.60 17.81
N ILE A 63 1.72 11.70 16.54
CA ILE A 63 0.86 11.99 15.39
C ILE A 63 -0.26 10.94 15.27
N GLY A 64 0.02 9.69 15.61
CA GLY A 64 -0.97 8.62 15.61
C GLY A 64 -0.59 7.40 14.78
N TYR A 65 0.56 7.42 14.10
CA TYR A 65 1.05 6.23 13.41
C TYR A 65 1.26 5.06 14.38
N ARG A 66 0.96 3.86 13.91
CA ARG A 66 1.23 2.59 14.62
C ARG A 66 1.96 1.61 13.73
N SER A 67 2.06 1.91 12.45
CA SER A 67 2.73 1.11 11.44
C SER A 67 3.69 1.99 10.65
N VAL A 68 4.86 1.46 10.35
CA VAL A 68 5.88 2.12 9.55
C VAL A 68 6.40 1.15 8.48
N GLU A 69 6.86 1.72 7.39
CA GLU A 69 7.67 1.02 6.41
C GLU A 69 9.12 1.46 6.57
N LEU A 70 10.03 0.50 6.67
CA LEU A 70 11.43 0.78 6.94
C LEU A 70 12.20 1.16 5.67
N ALA A 71 13.08 2.14 5.79
CA ALA A 71 14.11 2.49 4.81
C ALA A 71 15.51 2.22 5.40
N GLY A 72 15.70 1.04 5.98
CA GLY A 72 16.88 0.68 6.72
C GLY A 72 16.70 0.78 8.24
N THR A 73 17.81 0.67 8.97
CA THR A 73 17.84 0.67 10.45
C THR A 73 18.67 1.82 11.05
N TYR A 74 19.09 2.76 10.22
CA TYR A 74 19.83 3.98 10.62
C TYR A 74 21.04 3.66 11.52
N GLY A 75 21.85 2.67 11.08
CA GLY A 75 23.07 2.26 11.77
C GLY A 75 22.86 1.41 13.02
N ARG A 76 21.65 0.96 13.30
CA ARG A 76 21.34 0.01 14.38
C ARG A 76 21.26 -1.41 13.83
N SER A 77 21.55 -2.39 14.68
CA SER A 77 21.19 -3.78 14.34
C SER A 77 19.67 -3.95 14.28
N ALA A 78 19.21 -4.98 13.56
CA ALA A 78 17.77 -5.30 13.47
C ALA A 78 17.12 -5.43 14.87
N ALA A 79 17.83 -6.09 15.82
CA ALA A 79 17.33 -6.26 17.18
C ALA A 79 17.26 -4.95 17.98
N GLU A 80 18.20 -4.03 17.79
CA GLU A 80 18.18 -2.72 18.43
C GLU A 80 17.04 -1.87 17.87
N PHE A 81 16.91 -1.82 16.54
CA PHE A 81 15.86 -1.04 15.91
C PHE A 81 14.47 -1.58 16.25
N ARG A 82 14.31 -2.92 16.33
CA ARG A 82 13.08 -3.53 16.81
C ARG A 82 12.72 -3.08 18.22
N ARG A 83 13.67 -3.03 19.16
CA ARG A 83 13.42 -2.55 20.53
C ARG A 83 12.99 -1.07 20.56
N LEU A 84 13.55 -0.24 19.68
CA LEU A 84 13.12 1.16 19.54
C LEU A 84 11.69 1.26 19.04
N LEU A 85 11.32 0.53 18.00
CA LEU A 85 9.94 0.49 17.52
C LEU A 85 8.95 0.03 18.60
N ASP A 86 9.30 -1.03 19.35
CA ASP A 86 8.46 -1.54 20.43
C ASP A 86 8.30 -0.49 21.57
N ARG A 87 9.37 0.26 21.91
CA ARG A 87 9.32 1.34 22.91
C ARG A 87 8.31 2.42 22.57
N TYR A 88 8.24 2.82 21.30
CA TYR A 88 7.32 3.85 20.82
C TYR A 88 6.01 3.29 20.28
N HIS A 89 5.70 2.01 20.54
CA HIS A 89 4.49 1.34 20.08
C HIS A 89 4.27 1.40 18.56
N LEU A 90 5.35 1.42 17.81
CA LEU A 90 5.38 1.32 16.36
C LEU A 90 5.66 -0.13 15.92
N ARG A 91 5.19 -0.50 14.75
CA ARG A 91 5.45 -1.81 14.15
C ARG A 91 5.96 -1.62 12.72
N ALA A 92 7.07 -2.25 12.39
CA ALA A 92 7.43 -2.42 11.00
C ALA A 92 6.41 -3.38 10.35
N THR A 93 5.67 -2.88 9.37
CA THR A 93 4.69 -3.68 8.61
C THR A 93 5.23 -4.05 7.24
N SER A 94 6.16 -3.25 6.74
CA SER A 94 6.91 -3.45 5.50
C SER A 94 8.30 -2.81 5.57
N ALA A 95 9.11 -3.07 4.55
CA ALA A 95 10.43 -2.46 4.40
C ALA A 95 10.85 -2.38 2.93
N HIS A 96 11.57 -1.34 2.58
CA HIS A 96 12.37 -1.30 1.36
C HIS A 96 13.70 -2.02 1.61
N VAL A 97 13.96 -3.06 0.85
CA VAL A 97 15.13 -3.93 1.01
C VAL A 97 15.68 -4.29 -0.36
N SER A 98 16.92 -3.89 -0.66
CA SER A 98 17.62 -4.36 -1.85
C SER A 98 18.09 -5.80 -1.67
N PHE A 99 17.95 -6.62 -2.70
CA PHE A 99 18.48 -7.97 -2.72
C PHE A 99 19.75 -8.10 -3.58
N ASP A 100 20.00 -7.12 -4.47
CA ASP A 100 21.18 -7.12 -5.34
C ASP A 100 22.44 -6.81 -4.51
N GLY A 101 23.37 -7.75 -4.51
CA GLY A 101 24.63 -7.64 -3.76
C GLY A 101 24.53 -8.05 -2.28
N GLU A 102 23.34 -8.45 -1.81
CA GLU A 102 23.11 -8.83 -0.42
C GLU A 102 22.86 -10.35 -0.27
N ASP A 103 23.15 -10.85 0.92
CA ASP A 103 22.78 -12.22 1.28
C ASP A 103 21.29 -12.27 1.66
N VAL A 104 20.50 -12.91 0.82
CA VAL A 104 19.04 -13.01 0.99
C VAL A 104 18.67 -13.72 2.31
N ASP A 105 19.46 -14.66 2.79
CA ASP A 105 19.18 -15.34 4.06
C ASP A 105 19.37 -14.38 5.25
N THR A 106 20.38 -13.53 5.23
CA THR A 106 20.56 -12.45 6.22
C THR A 106 19.40 -11.48 6.19
N LEU A 107 18.94 -11.05 5.02
CA LEU A 107 17.78 -10.15 4.89
C LEU A 107 16.50 -10.78 5.45
N ILE A 108 16.32 -12.09 5.27
CA ILE A 108 15.20 -12.85 5.82
C ILE A 108 15.26 -12.92 7.35
N GLU A 109 16.44 -13.13 7.93
CA GLU A 109 16.63 -13.15 9.39
C GLU A 109 16.36 -11.77 10.00
N ASP A 110 16.85 -10.70 9.39
CA ASP A 110 16.55 -9.33 9.82
C ASP A 110 15.04 -9.02 9.74
N ALA A 111 14.37 -9.45 8.68
CA ALA A 111 12.93 -9.31 8.55
C ALA A 111 12.15 -10.00 9.69
N LYS A 112 12.59 -11.20 10.10
CA LYS A 112 11.99 -11.93 11.23
C LYS A 112 12.20 -11.20 12.55
N ILE A 113 13.40 -10.67 12.78
CA ILE A 113 13.73 -9.89 13.99
C ILE A 113 12.91 -8.60 14.02
N LEU A 114 12.90 -7.82 12.94
CA LEU A 114 12.16 -6.57 12.81
C LEU A 114 10.64 -6.78 12.81
N GLY A 115 10.19 -7.97 12.39
CA GLY A 115 8.79 -8.39 12.49
C GLY A 115 7.92 -8.05 11.28
N TYR A 116 8.48 -7.48 10.21
CA TYR A 116 7.69 -7.21 9.01
C TYR A 116 7.46 -8.48 8.19
N ARG A 117 6.37 -8.48 7.44
CA ARG A 117 5.99 -9.61 6.58
C ARG A 117 5.86 -9.22 5.11
N LYS A 118 6.21 -8.00 4.78
CA LYS A 118 6.29 -7.50 3.41
C LYS A 118 7.59 -6.74 3.24
N ALA A 119 8.17 -6.87 2.07
CA ALA A 119 9.29 -6.03 1.65
C ALA A 119 9.21 -5.81 0.14
N ALA A 120 9.82 -4.74 -0.33
CA ALA A 120 9.94 -4.45 -1.75
C ALA A 120 11.38 -4.02 -2.10
N CYS A 121 11.83 -4.42 -3.29
CA CYS A 121 12.96 -3.77 -3.91
C CYS A 121 12.53 -2.39 -4.35
N ALA A 122 13.16 -1.36 -3.78
CA ALA A 122 12.71 0.02 -3.93
C ALA A 122 13.15 0.68 -5.23
N TYR A 123 14.18 0.15 -5.89
CA TYR A 123 14.75 0.80 -7.08
C TYR A 123 15.51 -0.18 -7.97
N ALA A 124 15.32 -0.05 -9.26
CA ALA A 124 16.16 -0.61 -10.29
C ALA A 124 16.12 0.31 -11.53
N ASN A 125 17.22 0.47 -12.22
CA ASN A 125 17.27 1.24 -13.46
C ASN A 125 18.27 0.63 -14.43
N TYR A 126 17.77 0.23 -15.60
CA TYR A 126 18.55 -0.41 -16.64
C TYR A 126 18.25 0.21 -18.00
N SER A 127 19.25 0.20 -18.88
CA SER A 127 19.16 0.83 -20.20
C SER A 127 18.54 -0.07 -21.27
N THR A 128 18.48 -1.38 -21.03
CA THR A 128 18.01 -2.36 -22.03
C THR A 128 16.97 -3.31 -21.48
N LEU A 129 16.09 -3.80 -22.36
CA LEU A 129 15.10 -4.83 -21.99
C LEU A 129 15.74 -6.15 -21.56
N ALA A 130 16.95 -6.46 -22.04
CA ALA A 130 17.67 -7.66 -21.63
C ALA A 130 18.10 -7.58 -20.16
N GLU A 131 18.58 -6.43 -19.72
CA GLU A 131 18.93 -6.18 -18.32
C GLU A 131 17.69 -6.19 -17.43
N TRP A 132 16.58 -5.60 -17.86
CA TRP A 132 15.31 -5.65 -17.13
C TRP A 132 14.80 -7.09 -16.96
N ARG A 133 14.90 -7.93 -17.98
CA ARG A 133 14.55 -9.36 -17.87
C ARG A 133 15.46 -10.08 -16.88
N ALA A 134 16.76 -9.86 -16.98
CA ALA A 134 17.72 -10.46 -16.06
C ALA A 134 17.50 -10.01 -14.61
N PHE A 135 17.13 -8.75 -14.39
CA PHE A 135 16.73 -8.24 -13.09
C PHE A 135 15.45 -8.93 -12.58
N ALA A 136 14.41 -9.02 -13.43
CA ALA A 136 13.15 -9.67 -13.05
C ALA A 136 13.34 -11.15 -12.68
N ASP A 137 14.21 -11.88 -13.39
CA ASP A 137 14.55 -13.27 -13.04
C ASP A 137 15.26 -13.36 -11.68
N ARG A 138 16.15 -12.41 -11.35
CA ARG A 138 16.80 -12.38 -10.02
C ARG A 138 15.80 -11.99 -8.91
N LEU A 139 14.95 -11.00 -9.19
CA LEU A 139 13.88 -10.58 -8.27
C LEU A 139 12.94 -11.74 -7.93
N ASP A 140 12.51 -12.51 -8.94
CA ASP A 140 11.63 -13.67 -8.72
C ASP A 140 12.30 -14.75 -7.84
N LYS A 141 13.59 -15.01 -8.06
CA LYS A 141 14.36 -15.96 -7.23
C LYS A 141 14.46 -15.50 -5.78
N ALA A 142 14.80 -14.22 -5.56
CA ALA A 142 14.85 -13.64 -4.22
C ALA A 142 13.47 -13.70 -3.56
N ALA A 143 12.41 -13.26 -4.24
CA ALA A 143 11.05 -13.30 -3.75
C ALA A 143 10.57 -14.72 -3.41
N ALA A 144 10.98 -15.72 -4.19
CA ALA A 144 10.68 -17.12 -3.86
C ALA A 144 11.36 -17.57 -2.56
N ALA A 145 12.57 -17.07 -2.22
CA ALA A 145 13.23 -17.35 -0.95
C ALA A 145 12.49 -16.67 0.21
N PHE A 146 12.18 -15.37 0.10
CA PHE A 146 11.36 -14.65 1.09
C PHE A 146 10.01 -15.35 1.33
N ARG A 147 9.32 -15.74 0.27
CA ARG A 147 8.03 -16.44 0.37
C ARG A 147 8.14 -17.75 1.14
N ARG A 148 9.21 -18.55 0.97
CA ARG A 148 9.44 -19.77 1.77
C ARG A 148 9.59 -19.48 3.26
N ALA A 149 10.09 -18.29 3.60
CA ALA A 149 10.20 -17.82 4.97
C ALA A 149 8.90 -17.15 5.49
N GLY A 150 7.83 -17.11 4.70
CA GLY A 150 6.55 -16.51 5.07
C GLY A 150 6.52 -14.99 4.93
N ILE A 151 7.45 -14.41 4.17
CA ILE A 151 7.54 -12.97 3.88
C ILE A 151 7.19 -12.76 2.40
N SER A 152 6.32 -11.81 2.11
CA SER A 152 6.02 -11.37 0.75
C SER A 152 7.09 -10.39 0.30
N TYR A 153 7.69 -10.61 -0.86
CA TYR A 153 8.67 -9.69 -1.44
C TYR A 153 8.15 -9.14 -2.76
N GLY A 154 8.36 -7.86 -3.03
CA GLY A 154 7.77 -7.17 -4.17
C GLY A 154 8.72 -6.21 -4.86
N TYR A 155 8.12 -5.40 -5.71
CA TYR A 155 8.80 -4.33 -6.41
C TYR A 155 8.02 -3.02 -6.24
N HIS A 156 8.74 -1.95 -5.90
CA HIS A 156 8.26 -0.58 -5.83
C HIS A 156 8.72 0.17 -7.09
N ASN A 157 7.81 0.86 -7.75
CA ASN A 157 8.07 1.58 -8.98
C ASN A 157 8.41 3.05 -8.77
N HIS A 158 9.12 3.58 -9.76
CA HIS A 158 9.24 5.01 -10.06
C HIS A 158 8.59 5.32 -11.41
N ASP A 159 8.87 6.47 -11.98
CA ASP A 159 8.30 6.92 -13.26
C ASP A 159 8.93 6.22 -14.48
N HIS A 160 10.23 5.91 -14.40
CA HIS A 160 10.99 5.39 -15.53
C HIS A 160 10.55 3.98 -15.94
N GLU A 161 9.98 3.18 -15.05
CA GLU A 161 9.45 1.85 -15.42
C GLU A 161 8.18 1.94 -16.27
N PHE A 162 7.52 3.09 -16.29
CA PHE A 162 6.37 3.35 -17.17
C PHE A 162 6.77 3.96 -18.51
N ARG A 163 8.01 4.41 -18.68
CA ARG A 163 8.55 4.91 -19.94
C ARG A 163 9.09 3.76 -20.76
N ALA A 164 8.72 3.71 -22.04
CA ALA A 164 9.11 2.60 -22.91
C ALA A 164 10.62 2.61 -23.24
N VAL A 165 11.25 1.46 -23.08
CA VAL A 165 12.56 1.12 -23.62
C VAL A 165 12.31 0.20 -24.83
N ASP A 166 12.76 0.58 -26.02
CA ASP A 166 12.50 -0.18 -27.26
C ASP A 166 11.01 -0.57 -27.47
N GLY A 167 10.09 0.34 -27.08
CA GLY A 167 8.66 0.16 -27.24
C GLY A 167 7.96 -0.70 -26.16
N VAL A 168 8.69 -1.19 -25.15
CA VAL A 168 8.15 -2.00 -24.02
C VAL A 168 8.46 -1.30 -22.71
N ARG A 169 7.46 -1.20 -21.83
CA ARG A 169 7.65 -0.59 -20.50
C ARG A 169 8.34 -1.57 -19.55
N PRO A 170 9.38 -1.17 -18.82
CA PRO A 170 10.04 -2.00 -17.81
C PRO A 170 9.08 -2.63 -16.79
N ILE A 171 8.05 -1.91 -16.35
CA ILE A 171 7.05 -2.45 -15.42
C ILE A 171 6.28 -3.64 -16.01
N ASP A 172 6.07 -3.68 -17.32
CA ASP A 172 5.45 -4.82 -18.00
C ASP A 172 6.44 -6.01 -18.04
N VAL A 173 7.72 -5.76 -18.31
CA VAL A 173 8.78 -6.78 -18.26
C VAL A 173 8.86 -7.41 -16.87
N ILE A 174 8.89 -6.60 -15.80
CA ILE A 174 8.89 -7.09 -14.42
C ILE A 174 7.66 -7.97 -14.17
N ALA A 175 6.48 -7.51 -14.59
CA ALA A 175 5.25 -8.25 -14.37
C ALA A 175 5.19 -9.57 -15.15
N GLU A 176 5.71 -9.63 -16.36
CA GLU A 176 5.72 -10.82 -17.23
C GLU A 176 6.77 -11.83 -16.84
N HIS A 177 7.95 -11.38 -16.40
CA HIS A 177 9.08 -12.24 -16.04
C HIS A 177 9.11 -12.65 -14.58
N THR A 178 8.14 -12.24 -13.77
CA THR A 178 8.04 -12.66 -12.36
C THR A 178 6.74 -13.39 -12.09
N SER A 179 6.78 -14.41 -11.24
CA SER A 179 5.60 -15.14 -10.80
C SER A 179 4.72 -14.26 -9.90
N PRO A 180 3.41 -14.13 -10.16
CA PRO A 180 2.50 -13.43 -9.26
C PRO A 180 2.36 -14.08 -7.88
N ARG A 181 2.85 -15.32 -7.71
CA ARG A 181 2.93 -15.99 -6.41
C ARG A 181 4.14 -15.58 -5.59
N ASN A 182 5.20 -15.10 -6.25
CA ASN A 182 6.45 -14.72 -5.61
C ASN A 182 6.51 -13.21 -5.39
N VAL A 183 6.26 -12.42 -6.46
CA VAL A 183 6.47 -10.98 -6.48
C VAL A 183 5.13 -10.25 -6.45
N HIS A 184 4.87 -9.48 -5.38
CA HIS A 184 3.79 -8.50 -5.38
C HIS A 184 4.28 -7.14 -5.93
N LEU A 185 3.37 -6.23 -6.19
CA LEU A 185 3.67 -4.86 -6.59
C LEU A 185 3.25 -3.91 -5.47
N GLU A 186 4.14 -2.99 -5.17
CA GLU A 186 3.92 -1.83 -4.33
C GLU A 186 3.94 -0.61 -5.25
N TYR A 187 2.75 -0.08 -5.54
CA TYR A 187 2.65 1.05 -6.46
C TYR A 187 2.80 2.37 -5.75
N ASP A 188 3.81 3.12 -6.14
CA ASP A 188 3.88 4.55 -5.87
C ASP A 188 3.01 5.29 -6.90
N LEU A 189 1.93 5.87 -6.40
CA LEU A 189 0.88 6.44 -7.24
C LEU A 189 1.29 7.78 -7.87
N TYR A 190 2.17 8.55 -7.20
CA TYR A 190 2.77 9.74 -7.79
C TYR A 190 3.64 9.37 -9.01
N TRP A 191 4.51 8.40 -8.83
CA TRP A 191 5.41 7.98 -9.90
C TRP A 191 4.69 7.29 -11.07
N VAL A 192 3.57 6.63 -10.83
CA VAL A 192 2.71 6.14 -11.92
C VAL A 192 2.21 7.29 -12.77
N VAL A 193 1.74 8.38 -12.13
CA VAL A 193 1.26 9.59 -12.83
C VAL A 193 2.41 10.30 -13.55
N GLU A 194 3.57 10.47 -12.92
CA GLU A 194 4.77 11.05 -13.53
C GLU A 194 5.30 10.24 -14.72
N GLY A 195 5.13 8.93 -14.67
CA GLY A 195 5.41 8.03 -15.79
C GLY A 195 4.39 8.10 -16.93
N GLY A 196 3.36 8.94 -16.80
CA GLY A 196 2.32 9.16 -17.81
C GLY A 196 1.25 8.07 -17.87
N ALA A 197 1.07 7.28 -16.79
CA ALA A 197 0.09 6.21 -16.72
C ALA A 197 -1.08 6.56 -15.78
N ASP A 198 -2.25 5.95 -16.01
CA ASP A 198 -3.40 6.05 -15.10
C ASP A 198 -3.26 5.01 -13.96
N PRO A 199 -3.18 5.43 -12.70
CA PRO A 199 -3.00 4.51 -11.58
C PRO A 199 -4.11 3.47 -11.45
N VAL A 200 -5.34 3.80 -11.82
CA VAL A 200 -6.46 2.87 -11.76
C VAL A 200 -6.40 1.84 -12.88
N GLU A 201 -6.04 2.25 -14.10
CA GLU A 201 -5.83 1.32 -15.21
C GLU A 201 -4.67 0.36 -14.91
N GLU A 202 -3.56 0.87 -14.39
CA GLU A 202 -2.40 0.06 -14.01
C GLU A 202 -2.72 -0.92 -12.87
N TYR A 203 -3.52 -0.50 -11.90
CA TYR A 203 -4.01 -1.38 -10.84
C TYR A 203 -4.82 -2.56 -11.42
N TYR A 204 -5.76 -2.29 -12.32
CA TYR A 204 -6.58 -3.34 -12.92
C TYR A 204 -5.81 -4.20 -13.93
N ARG A 205 -4.84 -3.65 -14.64
CA ARG A 205 -3.95 -4.42 -15.53
C ARG A 205 -3.21 -5.52 -14.77
N ARG A 206 -2.92 -5.27 -13.49
CA ARG A 206 -2.20 -6.21 -12.61
C ARG A 206 -3.02 -6.55 -11.37
N PHE A 207 -4.33 -6.67 -11.56
CA PHE A 207 -5.25 -6.98 -10.47
C PHE A 207 -4.82 -8.25 -9.72
N GLY A 208 -4.80 -8.16 -8.39
CA GLY A 208 -4.37 -9.24 -7.52
C GLY A 208 -2.89 -9.22 -7.15
N ARG A 209 -2.04 -8.50 -7.90
CA ARG A 209 -0.61 -8.35 -7.58
C ARG A 209 -0.30 -7.09 -6.79
N VAL A 210 -1.03 -5.99 -7.01
CA VAL A 210 -0.84 -4.73 -6.28
C VAL A 210 -1.41 -4.88 -4.88
N GLN A 211 -0.54 -4.83 -3.86
CA GLN A 211 -0.90 -5.05 -2.47
C GLN A 211 -0.62 -3.87 -1.55
N GLN A 212 0.15 -2.90 -2.01
CA GLN A 212 0.54 -1.71 -1.27
C GLN A 212 0.49 -0.50 -2.22
N PHE A 213 0.08 0.64 -1.67
CA PHE A 213 0.21 1.93 -2.31
C PHE A 213 1.13 2.82 -1.49
N HIS A 214 2.13 3.40 -2.15
CA HIS A 214 2.71 4.65 -1.69
C HIS A 214 1.77 5.78 -2.09
N VAL A 215 1.29 6.46 -1.06
CA VAL A 215 0.40 7.60 -1.17
C VAL A 215 1.30 8.83 -1.08
N LYS A 216 1.77 9.25 -2.24
CA LYS A 216 2.63 10.40 -2.48
C LYS A 216 1.89 11.33 -3.41
N ASP A 217 1.67 12.60 -3.00
CA ASP A 217 0.83 13.51 -3.75
C ASP A 217 1.64 14.39 -4.72
N ARG A 218 0.93 14.98 -5.67
CA ARG A 218 1.51 15.72 -6.78
C ARG A 218 1.00 17.14 -6.79
N GLY A 219 1.91 18.11 -6.70
CA GLY A 219 1.59 19.53 -6.82
C GLY A 219 1.13 19.92 -8.24
N GLU A 220 0.54 21.11 -8.35
CA GLU A 220 0.13 21.67 -9.65
C GLU A 220 1.30 21.89 -10.61
N ASP A 221 2.48 22.14 -10.07
CA ASP A 221 3.74 22.30 -10.81
C ASP A 221 4.39 20.97 -11.25
N GLY A 222 3.81 19.83 -10.83
CA GLY A 222 4.33 18.51 -11.07
C GLY A 222 5.30 18.00 -10.00
N GLY A 223 5.70 18.84 -9.03
CA GLY A 223 6.52 18.44 -7.90
C GLY A 223 5.76 17.64 -6.84
N TRP A 224 6.47 17.27 -5.78
CA TRP A 224 5.86 16.60 -4.63
C TRP A 224 5.00 17.56 -3.80
N ALA A 225 3.94 17.05 -3.23
CA ALA A 225 3.06 17.76 -2.30
C ALA A 225 2.72 16.86 -1.12
N ASP A 226 2.37 17.46 0.01
CA ASP A 226 1.83 16.72 1.15
C ASP A 226 0.51 16.07 0.77
N VAL A 227 0.30 14.85 1.24
CA VAL A 227 -0.87 14.04 0.89
C VAL A 227 -2.17 14.78 1.23
N GLY A 228 -3.00 14.98 0.21
CA GLY A 228 -4.28 15.70 0.30
C GLY A 228 -4.18 17.18 -0.02
N THR A 229 -3.00 17.72 -0.31
CA THR A 229 -2.80 19.10 -0.74
C THR A 229 -2.48 19.23 -2.23
N GLY A 230 -2.26 18.11 -2.91
CA GLY A 230 -1.92 18.04 -4.32
C GLY A 230 -3.12 17.83 -5.24
N THR A 231 -2.86 17.28 -6.41
CA THR A 231 -3.82 17.17 -7.52
C THR A 231 -4.41 15.77 -7.70
N ILE A 232 -3.92 14.76 -6.96
CA ILE A 232 -4.42 13.39 -7.10
C ILE A 232 -5.75 13.25 -6.37
N ASP A 233 -6.82 12.86 -7.08
CA ASP A 233 -8.13 12.57 -6.47
C ASP A 233 -8.11 11.22 -5.74
N TRP A 234 -7.60 11.24 -4.52
CA TRP A 234 -7.46 10.07 -3.65
C TRP A 234 -8.79 9.37 -3.38
N ALA A 235 -9.88 10.14 -3.19
CA ALA A 235 -11.19 9.57 -2.92
C ALA A 235 -11.71 8.75 -4.12
N SER A 236 -11.57 9.28 -5.33
CA SER A 236 -11.93 8.58 -6.55
C SER A 236 -11.05 7.36 -6.80
N LEU A 237 -9.74 7.52 -6.64
CA LEU A 237 -8.76 6.45 -6.84
C LEU A 237 -9.04 5.27 -5.89
N PHE A 238 -9.16 5.52 -4.58
CA PHE A 238 -9.38 4.45 -3.61
C PHE A 238 -10.75 3.80 -3.74
N ARG A 239 -11.79 4.56 -4.07
CA ARG A 239 -13.11 3.99 -4.38
C ARG A 239 -13.04 3.00 -5.56
N ARG A 240 -12.30 3.35 -6.60
CA ARG A 240 -12.15 2.53 -7.80
C ARG A 240 -11.25 1.32 -7.58
N THR A 241 -10.26 1.39 -6.69
CA THR A 241 -9.30 0.29 -6.44
C THR A 241 -9.61 -0.55 -5.20
N TRP A 242 -10.71 -0.27 -4.50
CA TRP A 242 -11.04 -0.93 -3.23
C TRP A 242 -11.26 -2.45 -3.33
N ALA A 243 -11.68 -2.95 -4.47
CA ALA A 243 -12.08 -4.36 -4.63
C ALA A 243 -10.91 -5.37 -4.59
N GLY A 244 -9.67 -4.89 -4.54
CA GLY A 244 -8.48 -5.74 -4.61
C GLY A 244 -7.89 -6.16 -3.26
N PRO A 245 -6.76 -6.84 -3.30
CA PRO A 245 -6.07 -7.37 -2.12
C PRO A 245 -5.26 -6.31 -1.36
N MET A 246 -5.60 -5.03 -1.50
CA MET A 246 -4.88 -3.92 -0.86
C MET A 246 -4.70 -4.16 0.64
N LYS A 247 -3.47 -3.99 1.14
CA LYS A 247 -3.08 -4.25 2.52
C LYS A 247 -2.54 -3.03 3.25
N GLN A 248 -1.93 -2.08 2.52
CA GLN A 248 -1.29 -0.92 3.11
C GLN A 248 -1.43 0.31 2.21
N TYR A 249 -1.57 1.45 2.86
CA TYR A 249 -1.54 2.80 2.31
C TYR A 249 -0.42 3.52 3.05
N ILE A 250 0.67 3.80 2.36
CA ILE A 250 1.94 4.24 2.95
C ILE A 250 2.17 5.69 2.54
N VAL A 251 2.09 6.60 3.49
CA VAL A 251 2.41 8.01 3.25
C VAL A 251 3.89 8.14 2.93
N GLU A 252 4.22 8.86 1.88
CA GLU A 252 5.59 9.20 1.54
C GLU A 252 5.71 10.56 0.87
N HIS A 253 6.86 11.21 1.08
CA HIS A 253 7.30 12.40 0.38
C HIS A 253 8.83 12.36 0.27
N ASP A 254 9.38 12.57 -0.94
CA ASP A 254 10.82 12.34 -1.15
C ASP A 254 11.69 13.49 -0.63
N ASP A 255 11.17 14.72 -0.62
CA ASP A 255 11.94 15.88 -0.16
C ASP A 255 11.02 16.91 0.53
N PRO A 256 10.47 16.57 1.71
CA PRO A 256 9.57 17.48 2.43
C PRO A 256 10.34 18.64 3.08
N ALA A 257 9.75 19.83 3.03
CA ALA A 257 10.31 21.00 3.70
C ALA A 257 10.27 20.86 5.23
N ASP A 258 9.21 20.27 5.77
CA ASP A 258 9.07 19.86 7.19
C ASP A 258 8.56 18.42 7.25
N PRO A 259 9.45 17.43 7.48
CA PRO A 259 9.06 16.01 7.45
C PRO A 259 8.01 15.62 8.49
N LEU A 260 7.99 16.26 9.69
CA LEU A 260 6.99 15.94 10.71
C LEU A 260 5.62 16.55 10.39
N ASP A 261 5.59 17.76 9.84
CA ASP A 261 4.35 18.36 9.37
C ASP A 261 3.78 17.57 8.19
N THR A 262 4.61 17.20 7.22
CA THR A 262 4.23 16.30 6.11
C THR A 262 3.64 14.97 6.61
N ALA A 263 4.29 14.33 7.60
CA ALA A 263 3.78 13.11 8.20
C ALA A 263 2.41 13.31 8.86
N LYS A 264 2.23 14.44 9.57
CA LYS A 264 0.99 14.79 10.23
C LYS A 264 -0.14 15.11 9.24
N VAL A 265 0.12 15.93 8.24
CA VAL A 265 -0.84 16.30 7.19
C VAL A 265 -1.34 15.06 6.47
N GLY A 266 -0.42 14.18 6.04
CA GLY A 266 -0.78 12.93 5.36
C GLY A 266 -1.58 11.96 6.25
N TYR A 267 -1.24 11.85 7.54
CA TYR A 267 -1.99 11.02 8.49
C TYR A 267 -3.41 11.54 8.68
N ASP A 268 -3.56 12.82 9.00
CA ASP A 268 -4.85 13.44 9.29
C ASP A 268 -5.78 13.34 8.07
N TYR A 269 -5.25 13.65 6.88
CA TYR A 269 -6.00 13.54 5.63
C TYR A 269 -6.53 12.11 5.41
N LEU A 270 -5.66 11.09 5.48
CA LEU A 270 -6.05 9.70 5.20
C LEU A 270 -6.97 9.09 6.25
N VAL A 271 -6.84 9.50 7.53
CA VAL A 271 -7.75 9.07 8.60
C VAL A 271 -9.16 9.61 8.38
N ASP A 272 -9.28 10.84 7.88
CA ASP A 272 -10.56 11.50 7.66
C ASP A 272 -11.16 11.26 6.29
N LEU A 273 -10.36 10.81 5.32
CA LEU A 273 -10.80 10.54 3.96
C LEU A 273 -11.99 9.58 3.91
N ARG A 274 -13.01 9.96 3.11
CA ARG A 274 -14.19 9.15 2.77
C ARG A 274 -14.27 8.92 1.27
N PHE A 275 -14.49 7.68 0.86
CA PHE A 275 -14.58 7.30 -0.55
C PHE A 275 -15.57 6.16 -0.83
#